data_a4bead21e35fff47989e5ad0580d9df7
#
_entry.id   a4bead21e35fff47989e5ad0580d9df7
#
_cell.length_a   1.000
_cell.length_b   1.000
_cell.length_c   1.000
_cell.angle_alpha   90.00
_cell.angle_beta   90.00
_cell.angle_gamma   90.00
#
_symmetry.space_group_name_H-M   'P 1'
#
loop_
_entity.id
_entity.type
_entity.pdbx_description
1 polymer ?
#
loop_
_entity_poly.entity_id
_entity_poly.type
_entity_poly.pdbx_seq_one_letter_code
_entity_poly.pdbx_strand_id
1 'polypeptide(L)'
;KSKSTAAALSPARTKLCLALLVLLGFSLGCSEFVVIGIESDLATELGVSLATAGQLISVFALVYAIATPTLALSTGRFRRYQLLVCYSIVFVLGNLFMALAPNFQVLFISRIVLGSVSGALLAVGVTYIPELLSPQQTSLAISVVYGAFSVAMVFVTSIGKFVADTLDWHVAMYGALTFAVLICGALVAFMPRAGQTDEPATFREQAGLLREPSIITGMLIFLFGVGSVYVFYGYVTPYLEQVLGMGTVEASTTLMAYGVFCLISNILGGWI
;
A
#
# COMPACT_ATOMS: atom_id res chain seq x y z
N LYS A 1 -6.60 16.30 -31.09
CA LYS A 1 -5.40 17.11 -31.33
C LYS A 1 -5.50 18.37 -30.48
N SER A 2 -5.04 18.36 -29.29
CA SER A 2 -4.54 19.54 -28.57
C SER A 2 -3.58 18.97 -27.50
N LYS A 3 -2.30 18.91 -27.84
CA LYS A 3 -1.23 18.82 -26.84
C LYS A 3 -1.27 20.11 -26.04
N SER A 4 -1.97 20.13 -24.92
CA SER A 4 -1.76 21.14 -23.91
C SER A 4 -0.29 21.04 -23.51
N THR A 5 0.48 22.06 -23.88
CA THR A 5 1.85 22.29 -23.44
C THR A 5 1.83 22.54 -21.95
N ALA A 6 1.80 21.46 -21.18
CA ALA A 6 2.21 21.51 -19.78
C ALA A 6 3.67 21.99 -19.79
N ALA A 7 3.94 23.14 -19.18
CA ALA A 7 5.29 23.65 -19.05
C ALA A 7 6.18 22.53 -18.52
N ALA A 8 7.17 22.11 -19.29
CA ALA A 8 8.05 21.01 -18.94
C ALA A 8 8.65 21.29 -17.56
N LEU A 9 8.36 20.42 -16.61
CA LEU A 9 8.92 20.53 -15.27
C LEU A 9 10.45 20.50 -15.35
N SER A 10 11.11 21.24 -14.48
CA SER A 10 12.57 21.15 -14.42
C SER A 10 12.98 19.70 -14.08
N PRO A 11 14.12 19.22 -14.59
CA PRO A 11 14.59 17.85 -14.32
C PRO A 11 14.67 17.51 -12.82
N ALA A 12 15.03 18.49 -11.99
CA ALA A 12 15.06 18.33 -10.53
C ALA A 12 13.66 18.11 -9.95
N ARG A 13 12.66 18.85 -10.42
CA ARG A 13 11.26 18.71 -9.97
C ARG A 13 10.66 17.39 -10.43
N THR A 14 10.96 16.93 -11.64
CA THR A 14 10.54 15.62 -12.14
C THR A 14 11.09 14.50 -11.24
N LYS A 15 12.39 14.53 -10.92
CA LYS A 15 13.02 13.56 -10.01
C LYS A 15 12.37 13.58 -8.62
N LEU A 16 12.09 14.76 -8.07
CA LEU A 16 11.41 14.89 -6.78
C LEU A 16 10.01 14.25 -6.81
N CYS A 17 9.20 14.56 -7.84
CA CYS A 17 7.86 13.97 -7.97
C CYS A 17 7.93 12.44 -8.07
N LEU A 18 8.86 11.89 -8.84
CA LEU A 18 9.05 10.44 -8.93
C LEU A 18 9.48 9.83 -7.59
N ALA A 19 10.43 10.45 -6.89
CA ALA A 19 10.85 10.00 -5.57
C ALA A 19 9.67 10.00 -4.57
N LEU A 20 8.83 11.03 -4.60
CA LEU A 20 7.65 11.10 -3.75
C LEU A 20 6.62 10.01 -4.08
N LEU A 21 6.45 9.62 -5.35
CA LEU A 21 5.58 8.52 -5.75
C LEU A 21 6.13 7.16 -5.27
N VAL A 22 7.45 6.96 -5.35
CA VAL A 22 8.11 5.77 -4.79
C VAL A 22 7.92 5.70 -3.27
N LEU A 23 8.13 6.82 -2.58
CA LEU A 23 7.90 6.92 -1.14
C LEU A 23 6.43 6.78 -0.76
N LEU A 24 5.48 7.17 -1.64
CA LEU A 24 4.06 6.87 -1.46
C LEU A 24 3.81 5.37 -1.45
N GLY A 25 4.34 4.63 -2.42
CA GLY A 25 4.24 3.16 -2.44
C GLY A 25 4.77 2.55 -1.14
N PHE A 26 5.93 2.99 -0.67
CA PHE A 26 6.49 2.55 0.61
C PHE A 26 5.60 2.93 1.80
N SER A 27 5.05 4.15 1.85
CA SER A 27 4.16 4.61 2.93
C SER A 27 2.86 3.79 3.02
N LEU A 28 2.27 3.46 1.87
CA LEU A 28 1.10 2.60 1.80
C LEU A 28 1.41 1.21 2.38
N GLY A 29 2.56 0.64 1.99
CA GLY A 29 3.05 -0.61 2.54
C GLY A 29 3.31 -0.53 4.06
N CYS A 30 3.86 0.57 4.57
CA CYS A 30 4.02 0.77 6.02
C CYS A 30 2.70 0.62 6.76
N SER A 31 1.65 1.29 6.29
CA SER A 31 0.33 1.25 6.93
C SER A 31 -0.35 -0.11 6.81
N GLU A 32 -0.07 -0.87 5.75
CA GLU A 32 -0.64 -2.20 5.54
C GLU A 32 0.06 -3.25 6.39
N PHE A 33 1.38 -3.31 6.30
CA PHE A 33 2.18 -4.43 6.81
C PHE A 33 2.59 -4.32 8.28
N VAL A 34 2.52 -3.13 8.88
CA VAL A 34 2.84 -2.96 10.32
C VAL A 34 1.98 -3.88 11.19
N VAL A 35 0.69 -4.02 10.89
CA VAL A 35 -0.24 -4.86 11.66
C VAL A 35 0.11 -6.35 11.57
N ILE A 36 0.63 -6.81 10.43
CA ILE A 36 1.06 -8.21 10.26
C ILE A 36 2.24 -8.55 11.17
N GLY A 37 3.17 -7.61 11.35
CA GLY A 37 4.32 -7.81 12.22
C GLY A 37 3.97 -7.90 13.71
N ILE A 38 2.92 -7.21 14.13
CA ILE A 38 2.54 -7.04 15.54
C ILE A 38 1.21 -7.72 15.91
N GLU A 39 0.72 -8.65 15.10
CA GLU A 39 -0.59 -9.29 15.27
C GLU A 39 -0.72 -10.00 16.63
N SER A 40 0.32 -10.73 17.03
CA SER A 40 0.38 -11.43 18.32
C SER A 40 0.31 -10.48 19.52
N ASP A 41 1.01 -9.35 19.40
CA ASP A 41 1.08 -8.32 20.45
C ASP A 41 -0.28 -7.64 20.60
N LEU A 42 -0.91 -7.29 19.45
CA LEU A 42 -2.27 -6.74 19.44
C LEU A 42 -3.30 -7.69 20.04
N ALA A 43 -3.22 -9.00 19.73
CA ALA A 43 -4.14 -10.00 20.28
C ALA A 43 -4.02 -10.07 21.81
N THR A 44 -2.78 -10.06 22.31
CA THR A 44 -2.48 -10.17 23.75
C THR A 44 -2.93 -8.91 24.50
N GLU A 45 -2.55 -7.73 24.03
CA GLU A 45 -2.77 -6.47 24.74
C GLU A 45 -4.23 -6.02 24.68
N LEU A 46 -4.90 -6.21 23.53
CA LEU A 46 -6.32 -5.90 23.39
C LEU A 46 -7.26 -6.98 23.94
N GLY A 47 -6.71 -8.08 24.46
CA GLY A 47 -7.49 -9.16 25.06
C GLY A 47 -8.41 -9.88 24.08
N VAL A 48 -8.00 -9.99 22.81
CA VAL A 48 -8.76 -10.67 21.75
C VAL A 48 -8.06 -11.93 21.28
N SER A 49 -8.79 -12.84 20.62
CA SER A 49 -8.15 -14.00 20.02
C SER A 49 -7.28 -13.61 18.83
N LEU A 50 -6.26 -14.41 18.52
CA LEU A 50 -5.42 -14.22 17.34
C LEU A 50 -6.26 -14.19 16.04
N ALA A 51 -7.28 -15.06 15.96
CA ALA A 51 -8.22 -15.06 14.84
C ALA A 51 -9.01 -13.75 14.72
N THR A 52 -9.32 -13.09 15.86
CA THR A 52 -9.96 -11.78 15.88
C THR A 52 -8.97 -10.70 15.45
N ALA A 53 -7.73 -10.74 15.90
CA ALA A 53 -6.69 -9.82 15.46
C ALA A 53 -6.44 -9.93 13.94
N GLY A 54 -6.41 -11.13 13.37
CA GLY A 54 -6.30 -11.38 11.93
C GLY A 54 -7.44 -10.77 11.09
N GLN A 55 -8.60 -10.47 11.69
CA GLN A 55 -9.67 -9.75 10.99
C GLN A 55 -9.26 -8.31 10.60
N LEU A 56 -8.28 -7.71 11.29
CA LEU A 56 -7.72 -6.41 10.91
C LEU A 56 -7.06 -6.44 9.53
N ILE A 57 -6.43 -7.55 9.18
CA ILE A 57 -5.82 -7.78 7.86
C ILE A 57 -6.92 -8.05 6.84
N SER A 58 -7.85 -8.94 7.17
CA SER A 58 -8.93 -9.36 6.28
C SER A 58 -9.88 -8.22 5.90
N VAL A 59 -10.29 -7.38 6.88
CA VAL A 59 -11.19 -6.25 6.61
C VAL A 59 -10.51 -5.19 5.74
N PHE A 60 -9.23 -4.91 5.98
CA PHE A 60 -8.47 -4.01 5.13
C PHE A 60 -8.45 -4.52 3.67
N ALA A 61 -8.08 -5.78 3.46
CA ALA A 61 -8.01 -6.39 2.13
C ALA A 61 -9.37 -6.41 1.43
N LEU A 62 -10.45 -6.76 2.14
CA LEU A 62 -11.81 -6.76 1.59
C LEU A 62 -12.26 -5.37 1.15
N VAL A 63 -12.08 -4.38 2.02
CA VAL A 63 -12.45 -3.00 1.71
C VAL A 63 -11.59 -2.45 0.58
N TYR A 64 -10.29 -2.73 0.58
CA TYR A 64 -9.35 -2.36 -0.50
C TYR A 64 -9.80 -2.91 -1.86
N ALA A 65 -10.17 -4.21 -1.90
CA ALA A 65 -10.61 -4.88 -3.13
C ALA A 65 -11.91 -4.29 -3.71
N ILE A 66 -12.83 -3.84 -2.86
CA ILE A 66 -14.11 -3.26 -3.28
C ILE A 66 -13.96 -1.76 -3.58
N ALA A 67 -13.29 -1.02 -2.70
CA ALA A 67 -13.21 0.43 -2.79
C ALA A 67 -12.32 0.90 -3.95
N THR A 68 -11.21 0.22 -4.23
CA THR A 68 -10.28 0.64 -5.29
C THR A 68 -10.95 0.75 -6.66
N PRO A 69 -11.61 -0.28 -7.21
CA PRO A 69 -12.31 -0.17 -8.50
C PRO A 69 -13.51 0.77 -8.41
N THR A 70 -14.24 0.77 -7.29
CA THR A 70 -15.41 1.64 -7.11
C THR A 70 -15.02 3.12 -7.16
N LEU A 71 -13.94 3.50 -6.46
CA LEU A 71 -13.43 4.87 -6.48
C LEU A 71 -12.83 5.22 -7.85
N ALA A 72 -12.09 4.32 -8.48
CA ALA A 72 -11.55 4.55 -9.81
C ALA A 72 -12.66 4.88 -10.82
N LEU A 73 -13.79 4.17 -10.76
CA LEU A 73 -14.95 4.39 -11.63
C LEU A 73 -15.75 5.65 -11.28
N SER A 74 -16.01 5.87 -9.99
CA SER A 74 -16.91 6.95 -9.54
C SER A 74 -16.25 8.32 -9.56
N THR A 75 -14.93 8.38 -9.36
CA THR A 75 -14.20 9.62 -9.18
C THR A 75 -13.43 10.10 -10.42
N GLY A 76 -13.45 9.35 -11.51
CA GLY A 76 -12.73 9.67 -12.75
C GLY A 76 -13.05 11.05 -13.35
N ARG A 77 -14.21 11.65 -13.01
CA ARG A 77 -14.61 13.01 -13.43
C ARG A 77 -13.89 14.15 -12.69
N PHE A 78 -13.25 13.84 -11.56
CA PHE A 78 -12.56 14.85 -10.76
C PHE A 78 -11.10 15.03 -11.24
N ARG A 79 -10.53 16.19 -10.96
CA ARG A 79 -9.12 16.45 -11.26
C ARG A 79 -8.22 15.56 -10.42
N ARG A 80 -7.22 14.94 -11.03
CA ARG A 80 -6.25 14.04 -10.36
C ARG A 80 -5.66 14.64 -9.08
N TYR A 81 -5.30 15.94 -9.12
CA TYR A 81 -4.76 16.62 -7.95
C TYR A 81 -5.77 16.69 -6.80
N GLN A 82 -7.06 16.93 -7.09
CA GLN A 82 -8.10 16.95 -6.05
C GLN A 82 -8.27 15.57 -5.41
N LEU A 83 -8.25 14.52 -6.24
CA LEU A 83 -8.29 13.14 -5.75
C LEU A 83 -7.07 12.80 -4.92
N LEU A 84 -5.86 13.17 -5.37
CA LEU A 84 -4.63 12.98 -4.62
C LEU A 84 -4.73 13.63 -3.23
N VAL A 85 -5.18 14.88 -3.15
CA VAL A 85 -5.36 15.59 -1.88
C VAL A 85 -6.41 14.92 -0.99
N CYS A 86 -7.58 14.61 -1.54
CA CYS A 86 -8.68 14.00 -0.80
C CYS A 86 -8.28 12.65 -0.22
N TYR A 87 -7.71 11.76 -1.05
CA TYR A 87 -7.27 10.44 -0.60
C TYR A 87 -6.09 10.51 0.37
N SER A 88 -5.17 11.47 0.18
CA SER A 88 -4.07 11.69 1.13
C SER A 88 -4.59 12.10 2.52
N ILE A 89 -5.59 12.99 2.56
CA ILE A 89 -6.21 13.39 3.84
C ILE A 89 -6.86 12.19 4.52
N VAL A 90 -7.66 11.41 3.81
CA VAL A 90 -8.34 10.23 4.37
C VAL A 90 -7.32 9.17 4.80
N PHE A 91 -6.24 8.98 4.04
CA PHE A 91 -5.15 8.06 4.39
C PHE A 91 -4.42 8.48 5.67
N VAL A 92 -4.10 9.76 5.82
CA VAL A 92 -3.49 10.31 7.06
C VAL A 92 -4.45 10.17 8.24
N LEU A 93 -5.74 10.46 8.07
CA LEU A 93 -6.74 10.27 9.14
C LEU A 93 -6.88 8.79 9.52
N GLY A 94 -6.86 7.87 8.57
CA GLY A 94 -6.87 6.44 8.85
C GLY A 94 -5.65 5.99 9.67
N ASN A 95 -4.45 6.48 9.33
CA ASN A 95 -3.24 6.24 10.12
C ASN A 95 -3.31 6.88 11.50
N LEU A 96 -3.91 8.06 11.62
CA LEU A 96 -4.11 8.72 12.91
C LEU A 96 -5.04 7.89 13.81
N PHE A 97 -6.17 7.39 13.27
CA PHE A 97 -7.06 6.52 14.04
C PHE A 97 -6.37 5.20 14.42
N MET A 98 -5.52 4.66 13.54
CA MET A 98 -4.74 3.47 13.83
C MET A 98 -3.73 3.71 14.97
N ALA A 99 -2.99 4.82 14.93
CA ALA A 99 -1.96 5.14 15.90
C ALA A 99 -2.51 5.54 17.28
N LEU A 100 -3.72 6.09 17.33
CA LEU A 100 -4.39 6.52 18.57
C LEU A 100 -5.44 5.51 19.04
N ALA A 101 -5.51 4.32 18.48
CA ALA A 101 -6.57 3.35 18.76
C ALA A 101 -6.53 2.85 20.23
N PRO A 102 -7.51 3.19 21.08
CA PRO A 102 -7.53 2.76 22.48
C PRO A 102 -8.09 1.33 22.64
N ASN A 103 -8.62 0.74 21.58
CA ASN A 103 -9.27 -0.57 21.60
C ASN A 103 -9.37 -1.18 20.19
N PHE A 104 -9.74 -2.44 20.14
CA PHE A 104 -9.89 -3.19 18.90
C PHE A 104 -10.86 -2.56 17.91
N GLN A 105 -11.99 -2.00 18.38
CA GLN A 105 -13.02 -1.44 17.51
C GLN A 105 -12.51 -0.22 16.73
N VAL A 106 -11.79 0.68 17.38
CA VAL A 106 -11.20 1.86 16.73
C VAL A 106 -10.13 1.44 15.75
N LEU A 107 -9.31 0.45 16.11
CA LEU A 107 -8.32 -0.13 15.22
C LEU A 107 -8.97 -0.78 13.98
N PHE A 108 -10.06 -1.52 14.17
CA PHE A 108 -10.82 -2.13 13.08
C PHE A 108 -11.42 -1.08 12.13
N ILE A 109 -12.00 0.01 12.66
CA ILE A 109 -12.50 1.13 11.85
C ILE A 109 -11.37 1.80 11.08
N SER A 110 -10.20 1.98 11.70
CA SER A 110 -9.04 2.56 11.02
C SER A 110 -8.62 1.72 9.80
N ARG A 111 -8.69 0.38 9.89
CA ARG A 111 -8.40 -0.54 8.79
C ARG A 111 -9.41 -0.40 7.64
N ILE A 112 -10.70 -0.17 7.96
CA ILE A 112 -11.73 0.13 6.94
C ILE A 112 -11.40 1.45 6.23
N VAL A 113 -11.08 2.50 6.99
CA VAL A 113 -10.74 3.82 6.42
C VAL A 113 -9.50 3.71 5.53
N LEU A 114 -8.43 3.07 6.00
CA LEU A 114 -7.20 2.87 5.23
C LEU A 114 -7.45 2.03 3.97
N GLY A 115 -8.12 0.90 4.08
CA GLY A 115 -8.47 0.03 2.95
C GLY A 115 -9.29 0.77 1.89
N SER A 116 -10.17 1.69 2.32
CA SER A 116 -11.04 2.41 1.39
C SER A 116 -10.30 3.32 0.41
N VAL A 117 -9.13 3.84 0.75
CA VAL A 117 -8.42 4.84 -0.06
C VAL A 117 -7.04 4.42 -0.54
N SER A 118 -6.39 3.42 0.10
CA SER A 118 -4.99 3.09 -0.18
C SER A 118 -4.75 2.70 -1.65
N GLY A 119 -5.60 1.83 -2.21
CA GLY A 119 -5.48 1.43 -3.61
C GLY A 119 -5.80 2.56 -4.58
N ALA A 120 -6.81 3.37 -4.28
CA ALA A 120 -7.17 4.52 -5.11
C ALA A 120 -6.09 5.61 -5.08
N LEU A 121 -5.48 5.86 -3.92
CA LEU A 121 -4.36 6.80 -3.76
C LEU A 121 -3.14 6.35 -4.57
N LEU A 122 -2.79 5.07 -4.52
CA LEU A 122 -1.71 4.51 -5.33
C LEU A 122 -2.03 4.63 -6.83
N ALA A 123 -3.24 4.25 -7.24
CA ALA A 123 -3.67 4.33 -8.62
C ALA A 123 -3.60 5.76 -9.16
N VAL A 124 -4.12 6.75 -8.42
CA VAL A 124 -4.00 8.17 -8.78
C VAL A 124 -2.54 8.61 -8.85
N GLY A 125 -1.70 8.21 -7.88
CA GLY A 125 -0.27 8.51 -7.90
C GLY A 125 0.42 7.99 -9.16
N VAL A 126 0.19 6.75 -9.53
CA VAL A 126 0.78 6.11 -10.73
C VAL A 126 0.38 6.80 -12.03
N THR A 127 -0.83 7.38 -12.12
CA THR A 127 -1.27 8.11 -13.33
C THR A 127 -0.46 9.37 -13.63
N TYR A 128 0.34 9.89 -12.70
CA TYR A 128 1.25 11.00 -12.96
C TYR A 128 2.52 10.59 -13.73
N ILE A 129 2.92 9.32 -13.65
CA ILE A 129 4.21 8.85 -14.20
C ILE A 129 4.32 9.05 -15.71
N PRO A 130 3.29 8.73 -16.54
CA PRO A 130 3.35 8.97 -17.98
C PRO A 130 3.43 10.44 -18.39
N GLU A 131 3.05 11.36 -17.50
CA GLU A 131 3.19 12.81 -17.74
C GLU A 131 4.59 13.34 -17.39
N LEU A 132 5.29 12.62 -16.51
CA LEU A 132 6.61 12.99 -16.01
C LEU A 132 7.76 12.36 -16.82
N LEU A 133 7.52 11.23 -17.48
CA LEU A 133 8.53 10.41 -18.14
C LEU A 133 8.14 10.05 -19.58
N SER A 134 9.15 9.67 -20.37
CA SER A 134 8.94 9.07 -21.67
C SER A 134 8.27 7.69 -21.58
N PRO A 135 7.55 7.24 -22.63
CA PRO A 135 6.90 5.93 -22.62
C PRO A 135 7.83 4.76 -22.28
N GLN A 136 9.10 4.84 -22.69
CA GLN A 136 10.11 3.81 -22.44
C GLN A 136 10.49 3.70 -20.95
N GLN A 137 10.39 4.80 -20.21
CA GLN A 137 10.76 4.87 -18.79
C GLN A 137 9.55 4.67 -17.86
N THR A 138 8.34 4.83 -18.37
CA THR A 138 7.09 4.76 -17.60
C THR A 138 6.91 3.41 -16.93
N SER A 139 7.10 2.31 -17.66
CA SER A 139 6.93 0.94 -17.13
C SER A 139 7.89 0.67 -15.97
N LEU A 140 9.17 1.02 -16.15
CA LEU A 140 10.18 0.86 -15.09
C LEU A 140 9.84 1.69 -13.85
N ALA A 141 9.42 2.94 -14.03
CA ALA A 141 9.05 3.81 -12.90
C ALA A 141 7.84 3.27 -12.13
N ILE A 142 6.83 2.74 -12.81
CA ILE A 142 5.69 2.06 -12.18
C ILE A 142 6.17 0.86 -11.37
N SER A 143 7.04 0.03 -11.96
CA SER A 143 7.63 -1.14 -11.26
C SER A 143 8.41 -0.74 -10.01
N VAL A 144 9.13 0.38 -10.04
CA VAL A 144 9.86 0.89 -8.86
C VAL A 144 8.90 1.34 -7.76
N VAL A 145 7.76 1.98 -8.10
CA VAL A 145 6.74 2.36 -7.12
C VAL A 145 6.14 1.13 -6.43
N TYR A 146 5.78 0.10 -7.20
CA TYR A 146 5.29 -1.17 -6.62
C TYR A 146 6.39 -1.94 -5.89
N GLY A 147 7.64 -1.84 -6.36
CA GLY A 147 8.81 -2.40 -5.68
C GLY A 147 9.00 -1.79 -4.29
N ALA A 148 8.79 -0.48 -4.14
CA ALA A 148 8.87 0.20 -2.85
C ALA A 148 7.80 -0.29 -1.86
N PHE A 149 6.59 -0.61 -2.35
CA PHE A 149 5.56 -1.26 -1.55
C PHE A 149 6.01 -2.65 -1.05
N SER A 150 6.66 -3.45 -1.92
CA SER A 150 7.23 -4.75 -1.54
C SER A 150 8.39 -4.60 -0.55
N VAL A 151 9.21 -3.56 -0.68
CA VAL A 151 10.27 -3.24 0.30
C VAL A 151 9.67 -2.95 1.68
N ALA A 152 8.56 -2.20 1.74
CA ALA A 152 7.86 -1.96 3.00
C ALA A 152 7.37 -3.28 3.63
N MET A 153 6.81 -4.20 2.85
CA MET A 153 6.39 -5.52 3.35
C MET A 153 7.52 -6.20 4.13
N VAL A 154 8.75 -6.16 3.61
CA VAL A 154 9.91 -6.78 4.23
C VAL A 154 10.33 -6.10 5.52
N PHE A 155 10.61 -4.79 5.39
CA PHE A 155 11.25 -4.07 6.49
C PHE A 155 10.26 -3.71 7.59
N VAL A 156 9.04 -3.31 7.23
CA VAL A 156 8.07 -2.81 8.21
C VAL A 156 7.52 -3.93 9.09
N THR A 157 7.29 -5.12 8.53
CA THR A 157 6.87 -6.29 9.35
C THR A 157 7.94 -6.65 10.37
N SER A 158 9.22 -6.71 9.93
CA SER A 158 10.33 -7.08 10.82
C SER A 158 10.65 -5.99 11.84
N ILE A 159 10.75 -4.74 11.40
CA ILE A 159 11.03 -3.60 12.29
C ILE A 159 9.84 -3.35 13.22
N GLY A 160 8.62 -3.45 12.71
CA GLY A 160 7.39 -3.30 13.50
C GLY A 160 7.35 -4.29 14.65
N LYS A 161 7.64 -5.58 14.38
CA LYS A 161 7.75 -6.61 15.41
C LYS A 161 8.81 -6.28 16.45
N PHE A 162 10.03 -5.95 16.01
CA PHE A 162 11.12 -5.60 16.93
C PHE A 162 10.78 -4.38 17.80
N VAL A 163 10.14 -3.35 17.23
CA VAL A 163 9.73 -2.15 17.96
C VAL A 163 8.62 -2.48 18.96
N ALA A 164 7.63 -3.30 18.58
CA ALA A 164 6.53 -3.69 19.46
C ALA A 164 7.03 -4.46 20.69
N ASP A 165 7.96 -5.42 20.48
CA ASP A 165 8.51 -6.24 21.55
C ASP A 165 9.47 -5.47 22.48
N THR A 166 10.15 -4.43 21.97
CA THR A 166 11.16 -3.69 22.76
C THR A 166 10.62 -2.41 23.40
N LEU A 167 9.59 -1.80 22.81
CA LEU A 167 9.00 -0.54 23.26
C LEU A 167 7.50 -0.69 23.48
N ASP A 168 6.73 -0.53 22.39
CA ASP A 168 5.27 -0.58 22.40
C ASP A 168 4.80 -0.62 20.94
N TRP A 169 3.73 -1.37 20.63
CA TRP A 169 3.18 -1.46 19.27
C TRP A 169 2.65 -0.11 18.74
N HIS A 170 2.21 0.78 19.63
CA HIS A 170 1.82 2.15 19.24
C HIS A 170 2.97 2.91 18.61
N VAL A 171 4.21 2.67 19.05
CA VAL A 171 5.41 3.34 18.49
C VAL A 171 5.59 2.97 17.02
N ALA A 172 5.37 1.72 16.65
CA ALA A 172 5.40 1.28 15.26
C ALA A 172 4.31 1.98 14.41
N MET A 173 3.11 2.14 14.97
CA MET A 173 2.02 2.85 14.31
C MET A 173 2.25 4.36 14.22
N TYR A 174 2.86 4.99 15.23
CA TYR A 174 3.29 6.40 15.15
C TYR A 174 4.36 6.60 14.07
N GLY A 175 5.24 5.62 13.88
CA GLY A 175 6.19 5.62 12.77
C GLY A 175 5.49 5.65 11.40
N ALA A 176 4.51 4.78 11.19
CA ALA A 176 3.70 4.73 9.97
C ALA A 176 2.92 6.04 9.75
N LEU A 177 2.29 6.59 10.80
CA LEU A 177 1.58 7.88 10.76
C LEU A 177 2.52 9.02 10.37
N THR A 178 3.68 9.13 11.03
CA THR A 178 4.65 10.20 10.77
C THR A 178 5.09 10.16 9.31
N PHE A 179 5.41 8.97 8.81
CA PHE A 179 5.78 8.78 7.41
C PHE A 179 4.65 9.14 6.45
N ALA A 180 3.41 8.72 6.74
CA ALA A 180 2.23 9.07 5.95
C ALA A 180 2.00 10.59 5.88
N VAL A 181 2.11 11.30 7.03
CA VAL A 181 1.96 12.77 7.07
C VAL A 181 3.03 13.46 6.24
N LEU A 182 4.29 13.07 6.39
CA LEU A 182 5.41 13.67 5.65
C LEU A 182 5.26 13.48 4.14
N ILE A 183 4.96 12.24 3.71
CA ILE A 183 4.88 11.92 2.27
C ILE A 183 3.61 12.50 1.64
N CYS A 184 2.46 12.36 2.27
CA CYS A 184 1.22 12.97 1.76
C CYS A 184 1.31 14.51 1.75
N GLY A 185 1.87 15.12 2.78
CA GLY A 185 2.13 16.55 2.82
C GLY A 185 3.05 17.02 1.69
N ALA A 186 4.14 16.30 1.45
CA ALA A 186 5.05 16.58 0.35
C ALA A 186 4.39 16.38 -1.03
N LEU A 187 3.60 15.31 -1.21
CA LEU A 187 2.84 15.09 -2.45
C LEU A 187 1.88 16.27 -2.73
N VAL A 188 1.11 16.68 -1.74
CA VAL A 188 0.19 17.82 -1.87
C VAL A 188 0.96 19.12 -2.19
N ALA A 189 2.15 19.32 -1.62
CA ALA A 189 2.94 20.52 -1.85
C ALA A 189 3.63 20.57 -3.23
N PHE A 190 4.16 19.46 -3.71
CA PHE A 190 5.08 19.42 -4.84
C PHE A 190 4.51 18.81 -6.11
N MET A 191 3.44 18.00 -6.05
CA MET A 191 2.85 17.39 -7.24
C MET A 191 2.22 18.45 -8.17
N PRO A 192 2.31 18.25 -9.49
CA PRO A 192 1.72 19.17 -10.46
C PRO A 192 0.20 19.25 -10.30
N ARG A 193 -0.33 20.46 -10.29
CA ARG A 193 -1.79 20.72 -10.24
C ARG A 193 -2.46 20.59 -11.60
N ALA A 194 -1.70 20.24 -12.64
CA ALA A 194 -2.17 20.12 -14.00
C ALA A 194 -2.83 18.76 -14.24
N GLY A 195 -3.70 18.72 -15.23
CA GLY A 195 -4.31 17.52 -15.78
C GLY A 195 -5.78 17.38 -15.45
N GLN A 196 -6.62 17.53 -16.47
CA GLN A 196 -7.90 16.82 -16.50
C GLN A 196 -7.57 15.35 -16.76
N THR A 197 -8.26 14.49 -16.06
CA THR A 197 -8.30 13.05 -16.42
C THR A 197 -8.81 12.96 -17.87
N ASP A 198 -8.18 12.12 -18.68
CA ASP A 198 -8.78 11.68 -19.93
C ASP A 198 -10.20 11.19 -19.62
N GLU A 199 -11.10 11.26 -20.60
CA GLU A 199 -12.50 10.85 -20.38
C GLU A 199 -12.52 9.51 -19.65
N PRO A 200 -13.18 9.42 -18.47
CA PRO A 200 -13.16 8.20 -17.67
C PRO A 200 -13.81 7.09 -18.48
N ALA A 201 -13.11 5.96 -18.61
CA ALA A 201 -13.68 4.78 -19.23
C ALA A 201 -14.99 4.43 -18.49
N THR A 202 -16.06 4.25 -19.22
CA THR A 202 -17.36 3.94 -18.65
C THR A 202 -17.32 2.57 -17.97
N PHE A 203 -18.14 2.40 -16.93
CA PHE A 203 -18.28 1.09 -16.25
C PHE A 203 -18.53 -0.06 -17.24
N ARG A 204 -19.30 0.20 -18.31
CA ARG A 204 -19.62 -0.78 -19.35
C ARG A 204 -18.37 -1.19 -20.16
N GLU A 205 -17.48 -0.26 -20.46
CA GLU A 205 -16.23 -0.52 -21.16
C GLU A 205 -15.29 -1.34 -20.28
N GLN A 206 -15.15 -0.97 -19.01
CA GLN A 206 -14.32 -1.72 -18.05
C GLN A 206 -14.90 -3.12 -17.77
N ALA A 207 -16.21 -3.25 -17.62
CA ALA A 207 -16.86 -4.56 -17.50
C ALA A 207 -16.71 -5.42 -18.77
N GLY A 208 -16.57 -4.78 -19.94
CA GLY A 208 -16.25 -5.45 -21.19
C GLY A 208 -14.90 -6.17 -21.17
N LEU A 209 -13.91 -5.60 -20.47
CA LEU A 209 -12.58 -6.22 -20.30
C LEU A 209 -12.64 -7.57 -19.57
N LEU A 210 -13.58 -7.75 -18.65
CA LEU A 210 -13.80 -9.02 -17.95
C LEU A 210 -14.27 -10.16 -18.86
N ARG A 211 -14.53 -9.89 -20.14
CA ARG A 211 -14.85 -10.93 -21.14
C ARG A 211 -13.61 -11.44 -21.87
N GLU A 212 -12.47 -10.74 -21.73
CA GLU A 212 -11.23 -11.14 -22.36
C GLU A 212 -10.56 -12.29 -21.57
N PRO A 213 -10.38 -13.48 -22.16
CA PRO A 213 -9.82 -14.65 -21.46
C PRO A 213 -8.43 -14.39 -20.85
N SER A 214 -7.60 -13.58 -21.50
CA SER A 214 -6.26 -13.23 -21.02
C SER A 214 -6.32 -12.42 -19.73
N ILE A 215 -7.31 -11.52 -19.61
CA ILE A 215 -7.52 -10.70 -18.40
C ILE A 215 -8.05 -11.57 -17.27
N ILE A 216 -9.03 -12.43 -17.53
CA ILE A 216 -9.56 -13.38 -16.55
C ILE A 216 -8.42 -14.30 -16.04
N THR A 217 -7.62 -14.87 -16.95
CA THR A 217 -6.50 -15.73 -16.58
C THR A 217 -5.49 -14.99 -15.72
N GLY A 218 -5.11 -13.76 -16.08
CA GLY A 218 -4.24 -12.92 -15.28
C GLY A 218 -4.80 -12.64 -13.88
N MET A 219 -6.10 -12.33 -13.78
CA MET A 219 -6.76 -12.13 -12.50
C MET A 219 -6.77 -13.40 -11.63
N LEU A 220 -7.01 -14.57 -12.22
CA LEU A 220 -6.97 -15.85 -11.50
C LEU A 220 -5.56 -16.20 -11.04
N ILE A 221 -4.53 -15.98 -11.87
CA ILE A 221 -3.14 -16.17 -11.47
C ILE A 221 -2.80 -15.25 -10.29
N PHE A 222 -3.23 -13.98 -10.33
CA PHE A 222 -3.01 -13.05 -9.24
C PHE A 222 -3.78 -13.47 -7.98
N LEU A 223 -5.06 -13.83 -8.11
CA LEU A 223 -5.90 -14.27 -7.01
C LEU A 223 -5.31 -15.49 -6.29
N PHE A 224 -4.98 -16.53 -7.02
CA PHE A 224 -4.47 -17.77 -6.42
C PHE A 224 -2.98 -17.69 -6.07
N GLY A 225 -2.15 -17.06 -6.89
CA GLY A 225 -0.72 -16.91 -6.64
C GLY A 225 -0.43 -15.97 -5.48
N VAL A 226 -0.89 -14.73 -5.56
CA VAL A 226 -0.69 -13.75 -4.49
C VAL A 226 -1.53 -14.10 -3.26
N GLY A 227 -2.78 -14.56 -3.45
CA GLY A 227 -3.66 -14.96 -2.35
C GLY A 227 -3.05 -16.07 -1.50
N SER A 228 -2.42 -17.09 -2.08
CA SER A 228 -1.77 -18.17 -1.31
C SER A 228 -0.61 -17.66 -0.45
N VAL A 229 0.17 -16.71 -0.98
CA VAL A 229 1.24 -16.06 -0.21
C VAL A 229 0.67 -15.28 0.96
N TYR A 230 -0.39 -14.50 0.77
CA TYR A 230 -0.98 -13.69 1.83
C TYR A 230 -1.67 -14.52 2.93
N VAL A 231 -2.25 -15.66 2.58
CA VAL A 231 -2.81 -16.61 3.58
C VAL A 231 -1.73 -17.07 4.56
N PHE A 232 -0.54 -17.40 4.06
CA PHE A 232 0.58 -17.78 4.93
C PHE A 232 1.18 -16.54 5.63
N TYR A 233 1.45 -15.49 4.87
CA TYR A 233 2.15 -14.31 5.37
C TYR A 233 1.37 -13.56 6.46
N GLY A 234 0.03 -13.56 6.38
CA GLY A 234 -0.83 -12.95 7.40
C GLY A 234 -0.65 -13.56 8.80
N TYR A 235 -0.23 -14.82 8.88
CA TYR A 235 -0.01 -15.53 10.13
C TYR A 235 1.45 -15.96 10.35
N VAL A 236 2.38 -15.41 9.59
CA VAL A 236 3.79 -15.83 9.65
C VAL A 236 4.42 -15.55 11.01
N THR A 237 4.14 -14.40 11.61
CA THR A 237 4.66 -14.03 12.94
C THR A 237 4.19 -15.00 14.03
N PRO A 238 2.86 -15.21 14.22
CA PRO A 238 2.38 -16.22 15.16
C PRO A 238 2.92 -17.63 14.90
N TYR A 239 3.09 -18.01 13.64
CA TYR A 239 3.66 -19.31 13.29
C TYR A 239 5.10 -19.46 13.76
N LEU A 240 5.95 -18.45 13.56
CA LEU A 240 7.33 -18.45 14.02
C LEU A 240 7.43 -18.52 15.54
N GLU A 241 6.60 -17.75 16.24
CA GLU A 241 6.63 -17.65 17.70
C GLU A 241 5.97 -18.83 18.40
N GLN A 242 4.72 -19.15 18.03
CA GLN A 242 3.88 -20.10 18.78
C GLN A 242 4.08 -21.55 18.32
N VAL A 243 4.40 -21.79 17.04
CA VAL A 243 4.58 -23.15 16.50
C VAL A 243 6.05 -23.55 16.51
N LEU A 244 6.96 -22.66 16.07
CA LEU A 244 8.39 -22.92 16.02
C LEU A 244 9.14 -22.52 17.30
N GLY A 245 8.49 -21.80 18.23
CA GLY A 245 9.08 -21.37 19.49
C GLY A 245 10.23 -20.37 19.34
N MET A 246 10.27 -19.62 18.24
CA MET A 246 11.32 -18.63 18.00
C MET A 246 11.16 -17.42 18.92
N GLY A 247 12.29 -16.91 19.43
CA GLY A 247 12.30 -15.65 20.14
C GLY A 247 12.16 -14.45 19.18
N THR A 248 11.90 -13.25 19.75
CA THR A 248 11.69 -12.00 19.00
C THR A 248 12.77 -11.72 17.94
N VAL A 249 14.05 -11.86 18.33
CA VAL A 249 15.19 -11.57 17.43
C VAL A 249 15.23 -12.60 16.29
N GLU A 250 14.99 -13.87 16.58
CA GLU A 250 14.99 -14.96 15.59
C GLU A 250 13.83 -14.79 14.61
N ALA A 251 12.62 -14.51 15.12
CA ALA A 251 11.45 -14.26 14.29
C ALA A 251 11.64 -13.06 13.38
N SER A 252 12.09 -11.92 13.93
CA SER A 252 12.36 -10.70 13.17
C SER A 252 13.44 -10.90 12.10
N THR A 253 14.51 -11.63 12.41
CA THR A 253 15.58 -11.94 11.45
C THR A 253 15.08 -12.85 10.34
N THR A 254 14.24 -13.83 10.67
CA THR A 254 13.62 -14.75 9.69
C THR A 254 12.69 -13.99 8.75
N LEU A 255 11.87 -13.08 9.27
CA LEU A 255 11.00 -12.21 8.47
C LEU A 255 11.82 -11.30 7.53
N MET A 256 12.92 -10.75 8.03
CA MET A 256 13.82 -9.92 7.21
C MET A 256 14.47 -10.75 6.10
N ALA A 257 14.94 -11.96 6.40
CA ALA A 257 15.49 -12.86 5.40
C ALA A 257 14.45 -13.25 4.33
N TYR A 258 13.24 -13.63 4.75
CA TYR A 258 12.13 -13.90 3.84
C TYR A 258 11.90 -12.75 2.88
N GLY A 259 11.86 -11.54 3.40
CA GLY A 259 11.65 -10.36 2.61
C GLY A 259 12.78 -10.05 1.63
N VAL A 260 14.04 -10.24 2.03
CA VAL A 260 15.18 -10.11 1.10
C VAL A 260 15.05 -11.10 -0.06
N PHE A 261 14.63 -12.35 0.21
CA PHE A 261 14.37 -13.34 -0.85
C PHE A 261 13.21 -12.90 -1.76
N CYS A 262 12.15 -12.28 -1.22
CA CYS A 262 11.06 -11.72 -2.02
C CYS A 262 11.57 -10.61 -2.96
N LEU A 263 12.44 -9.72 -2.48
CA LEU A 263 13.05 -8.67 -3.32
C LEU A 263 13.90 -9.26 -4.44
N ILE A 264 14.74 -10.24 -4.12
CA ILE A 264 15.55 -10.96 -5.11
C ILE A 264 14.66 -11.63 -6.17
N SER A 265 13.59 -12.31 -5.72
CA SER A 265 12.62 -12.95 -6.62
C SER A 265 11.92 -11.95 -7.54
N ASN A 266 11.53 -10.77 -7.03
CA ASN A 266 10.93 -9.71 -7.83
C ASN A 266 11.90 -9.18 -8.91
N ILE A 267 13.17 -9.00 -8.56
CA ILE A 267 14.19 -8.56 -9.52
C ILE A 267 14.39 -9.62 -10.59
N LEU A 268 14.56 -10.89 -10.20
CA LEU A 268 14.75 -12.00 -11.11
C LEU A 268 13.54 -12.21 -12.03
N GLY A 269 12.31 -12.13 -11.48
CA GLY A 269 11.08 -12.24 -12.26
C GLY A 269 10.87 -11.10 -13.27
N GLY A 270 11.45 -9.93 -13.00
CA GLY A 270 11.45 -8.81 -13.96
C GLY A 270 12.47 -8.94 -15.10
N TRP A 271 13.38 -9.92 -15.01
CA TRP A 271 14.41 -10.22 -16.03
C TRP A 271 13.97 -11.34 -17.00
N ILE A 272 12.99 -12.14 -16.61
CA ILE A 272 12.40 -13.22 -17.40
C ILE A 272 11.21 -12.67 -18.18
#